data_f759db1fae3d9514f28c1871bec66b38
#
_entry.id   f759db1fae3d9514f28c1871bec66b38
#
_cell.length_a   1.000
_cell.length_b   1.000
_cell.length_c   1.000
_cell.angle_alpha   90.00
_cell.angle_beta   90.00
_cell.angle_gamma   90.00
#
_symmetry.space_group_name_H-M   'P 1'
#
loop_
_entity.id
_entity.type
_entity.pdbx_description
1 polymer ?
#
loop_
_entity_poly.entity_id
_entity_poly.type
_entity_poly.pdbx_seq_one_letter_code
_entity_poly.pdbx_strand_id
1 'polypeptide(L)'
;MEKINVLFIMSDQHQGKASGCYGHDFVQTPNIDYLATSGTRFTNSYTDSAICVPARAAIATGRYVHQTEYWDNGHPYEGRVKAWHHMLKENGSSATSIGKLHFRNETDDTGFEEQIIPMHVVEGKGDARSCIKRPMTPPMTQSKTMTDIGAGQTSYQQYDNDIATRACEWLRARSADPNTDPFCAFVSFVCPHPPYKAPAEFYDLYSKMEMPEPKLRDPDVEYHPWIQLGQSQRNFDDFVTEDSLPVLMRSYYGSISYLDRNIGRVVKALEETGLRENTIIIYTSDHG
;
A
#
# COMPACT_ATOMS: atom_id res chain seq x y z
N MET A 1 -6.42 29.75 -14.65
CA MET A 1 -5.74 28.99 -13.60
C MET A 1 -4.77 28.05 -14.28
N GLU A 2 -3.54 27.95 -13.77
CA GLU A 2 -2.61 26.94 -14.26
C GLU A 2 -3.20 25.56 -14.04
N LYS A 3 -3.08 24.72 -15.05
CA LYS A 3 -3.57 23.34 -15.00
C LYS A 3 -2.56 22.52 -14.18
N ILE A 4 -2.99 21.93 -13.06
CA ILE A 4 -2.15 21.18 -12.12
C ILE A 4 -2.39 19.69 -12.28
N ASN A 5 -1.31 18.92 -12.43
CA ASN A 5 -1.33 17.47 -12.42
C ASN A 5 -1.32 16.93 -10.99
N VAL A 6 -1.80 15.71 -10.79
CA VAL A 6 -1.70 14.98 -9.53
C VAL A 6 -1.05 13.63 -9.78
N LEU A 7 0.02 13.34 -9.05
CA LEU A 7 0.62 12.02 -8.94
C LEU A 7 0.34 11.49 -7.53
N PHE A 8 -0.63 10.59 -7.43
CA PHE A 8 -1.02 9.97 -6.17
C PHE A 8 -0.37 8.59 -6.06
N ILE A 9 0.63 8.45 -5.20
CA ILE A 9 1.36 7.20 -4.95
C ILE A 9 0.86 6.58 -3.66
N MET A 10 0.52 5.29 -3.68
CA MET A 10 0.05 4.56 -2.51
C MET A 10 0.80 3.24 -2.36
N SER A 11 1.13 2.89 -1.11
CA SER A 11 1.66 1.59 -0.71
C SER A 11 0.60 0.78 0.05
N ASP A 12 0.90 -0.49 0.30
CA ASP A 12 0.05 -1.39 1.09
C ASP A 12 0.79 -1.80 2.37
N GLN A 13 0.18 -1.52 3.51
CA GLN A 13 0.69 -1.91 4.83
C GLN A 13 2.04 -1.26 5.22
N HIS A 14 2.31 -0.04 4.74
CA HIS A 14 3.50 0.70 5.16
C HIS A 14 3.20 1.49 6.44
N GLN A 15 3.72 1.03 7.57
CA GLN A 15 3.60 1.74 8.83
C GLN A 15 4.43 3.04 8.78
N GLY A 16 3.80 4.19 9.02
CA GLY A 16 4.45 5.49 8.91
C GLY A 16 5.72 5.62 9.77
N LYS A 17 5.73 5.03 10.99
CA LYS A 17 6.91 5.04 11.86
C LYS A 17 8.11 4.26 11.32
N ALA A 18 7.93 3.43 10.31
CA ALA A 18 9.01 2.71 9.61
C ALA A 18 9.55 3.53 8.42
N SER A 19 9.69 4.84 8.58
CA SER A 19 10.29 5.76 7.60
C SER A 19 11.21 6.75 8.29
N GLY A 20 12.30 7.14 7.63
CA GLY A 20 13.28 8.10 8.16
C GLY A 20 12.63 9.44 8.49
N CYS A 21 11.76 9.96 7.62
CA CYS A 21 11.06 11.23 7.84
C CYS A 21 10.11 11.22 9.07
N TYR A 22 9.73 10.07 9.58
CA TYR A 22 8.97 9.92 10.84
C TYR A 22 9.85 9.52 12.02
N GLY A 23 11.18 9.59 11.87
CA GLY A 23 12.15 9.43 12.95
C GLY A 23 12.55 7.98 13.22
N HIS A 24 12.47 7.08 12.23
CA HIS A 24 13.04 5.74 12.38
C HIS A 24 14.56 5.81 12.29
N ASP A 25 15.27 5.20 13.26
CA ASP A 25 16.70 5.38 13.43
C ASP A 25 17.57 4.83 12.29
N PHE A 26 17.10 3.79 11.59
CA PHE A 26 17.93 3.11 10.58
C PHE A 26 17.20 2.63 9.31
N VAL A 27 15.87 2.69 9.23
CA VAL A 27 15.16 2.32 8.00
C VAL A 27 15.47 3.34 6.92
N GLN A 28 15.91 2.83 5.76
CA GLN A 28 16.35 3.67 4.64
C GLN A 28 15.19 3.94 3.69
N THR A 29 14.70 5.18 3.70
CA THR A 29 13.61 5.68 2.85
C THR A 29 13.97 7.02 2.20
N PRO A 30 15.14 7.15 1.52
CA PRO A 30 15.64 8.44 1.05
C PRO A 30 14.70 9.16 0.09
N ASN A 31 13.90 8.44 -0.71
CA ASN A 31 12.98 9.04 -1.67
C ASN A 31 11.70 9.55 -0.99
N ILE A 32 11.16 8.80 -0.03
CA ILE A 32 10.03 9.24 0.80
C ILE A 32 10.47 10.42 1.68
N ASP A 33 11.68 10.38 2.23
CA ASP A 33 12.25 11.45 3.05
C ASP A 33 12.45 12.72 2.21
N TYR A 34 12.89 12.60 0.95
CA TYR A 34 12.95 13.71 0.00
C TYR A 34 11.58 14.35 -0.23
N LEU A 35 10.52 13.56 -0.45
CA LEU A 35 9.16 14.08 -0.58
C LEU A 35 8.70 14.81 0.69
N ALA A 36 9.02 14.28 1.85
CA ALA A 36 8.68 14.88 3.13
C ALA A 36 9.39 16.22 3.38
N THR A 37 10.66 16.35 2.95
CA THR A 37 11.44 17.58 3.11
C THR A 37 11.08 18.66 2.08
N SER A 38 10.61 18.26 0.92
CA SER A 38 10.18 19.18 -0.16
C SER A 38 8.70 19.53 -0.12
N GLY A 39 7.94 19.02 0.84
CA GLY A 39 6.50 19.20 0.93
C GLY A 39 5.96 19.28 2.36
N THR A 40 4.74 18.82 2.55
CA THR A 40 4.06 18.79 3.84
C THR A 40 3.95 17.37 4.35
N ARG A 41 4.50 17.11 5.54
CA ARG A 41 4.37 15.85 6.25
C ARG A 41 3.24 15.93 7.29
N PHE A 42 2.27 15.02 7.18
CA PHE A 42 1.17 14.90 8.12
C PHE A 42 1.55 13.98 9.28
N THR A 43 1.70 14.51 10.48
CA THR A 43 2.13 13.75 11.67
C THR A 43 1.01 12.94 12.31
N ASN A 44 -0.24 13.30 12.04
CA ASN A 44 -1.45 12.66 12.57
C ASN A 44 -2.39 12.31 11.42
N SER A 45 -2.03 11.29 10.66
CA SER A 45 -2.88 10.72 9.60
C SER A 45 -3.41 9.37 10.04
N TYR A 46 -4.70 9.13 9.84
CA TYR A 46 -5.39 7.93 10.29
C TYR A 46 -6.11 7.28 9.11
N THR A 47 -6.03 5.96 9.04
CA THR A 47 -6.89 5.18 8.14
C THR A 47 -8.20 4.83 8.84
N ASP A 48 -9.28 4.77 8.09
CA ASP A 48 -10.59 4.38 8.60
C ASP A 48 -10.70 2.87 8.88
N SER A 49 -9.86 2.08 8.22
CA SER A 49 -9.78 0.64 8.42
C SER A 49 -8.33 0.17 8.32
N ALA A 50 -7.97 -0.78 9.16
CA ALA A 50 -6.63 -1.40 9.16
C ALA A 50 -6.54 -2.64 8.24
N ILE A 51 -7.39 -2.71 7.19
CA ILE A 51 -7.40 -3.79 6.20
C ILE A 51 -7.54 -3.19 4.79
N CYS A 52 -6.84 -3.76 3.80
CA CYS A 52 -6.68 -3.19 2.47
C CYS A 52 -8.00 -2.83 1.75
N VAL A 53 -8.94 -3.77 1.60
CA VAL A 53 -10.15 -3.55 0.78
C VAL A 53 -11.03 -2.42 1.34
N PRO A 54 -11.43 -2.43 2.63
CA PRO A 54 -12.22 -1.32 3.18
C PRO A 54 -11.45 0.00 3.25
N ALA A 55 -10.13 -0.03 3.56
CA ALA A 55 -9.30 1.18 3.54
C ALA A 55 -9.27 1.81 2.15
N ARG A 56 -9.07 1.01 1.10
CA ARG A 56 -9.04 1.48 -0.29
C ARG A 56 -10.40 1.98 -0.76
N ALA A 57 -11.49 1.35 -0.35
CA ALA A 57 -12.84 1.84 -0.60
C ALA A 57 -13.10 3.19 0.11
N ALA A 58 -12.63 3.34 1.37
CA ALA A 58 -12.72 4.60 2.11
C ALA A 58 -11.91 5.72 1.45
N ILE A 59 -10.66 5.45 1.02
CA ILE A 59 -9.81 6.39 0.28
C ILE A 59 -10.46 6.77 -1.06
N ALA A 60 -11.01 5.80 -1.79
CA ALA A 60 -11.68 6.06 -3.06
C ALA A 60 -12.92 6.96 -2.90
N THR A 61 -13.75 6.68 -1.91
CA THR A 61 -15.04 7.35 -1.73
C THR A 61 -14.98 8.60 -0.87
N GLY A 62 -13.90 8.80 -0.08
CA GLY A 62 -13.80 9.84 0.93
C GLY A 62 -14.82 9.69 2.06
N ARG A 63 -15.30 8.46 2.32
CA ARG A 63 -16.34 8.16 3.29
C ARG A 63 -15.89 7.05 4.25
N TYR A 64 -16.41 7.10 5.46
CA TYR A 64 -16.17 6.07 6.46
C TYR A 64 -16.77 4.72 6.06
N VAL A 65 -16.15 3.64 6.51
CA VAL A 65 -16.58 2.25 6.22
C VAL A 65 -18.04 2.02 6.60
N HIS A 66 -18.52 2.53 7.75
CA HIS A 66 -19.92 2.40 8.19
C HIS A 66 -20.92 3.16 7.30
N GLN A 67 -20.46 4.10 6.47
CA GLN A 67 -21.30 4.83 5.52
C GLN A 67 -21.38 4.14 4.16
N THR A 68 -20.34 3.36 3.82
CA THR A 68 -20.22 2.71 2.51
C THR A 68 -20.54 1.22 2.56
N GLU A 69 -20.46 0.62 3.77
CA GLU A 69 -20.70 -0.80 4.04
C GLU A 69 -19.67 -1.76 3.39
N TYR A 70 -18.50 -1.25 2.99
CA TYR A 70 -17.37 -2.09 2.58
C TYR A 70 -16.60 -2.56 3.82
N TRP A 71 -17.16 -3.55 4.54
CA TRP A 71 -16.77 -3.89 5.92
C TRP A 71 -15.42 -4.60 6.05
N ASP A 72 -15.07 -5.44 5.09
CA ASP A 72 -13.91 -6.31 5.13
C ASP A 72 -13.43 -6.70 3.73
N ASN A 73 -12.39 -7.56 3.64
CA ASN A 73 -11.85 -7.99 2.36
C ASN A 73 -12.81 -8.86 1.52
N GLY A 74 -13.95 -9.27 2.05
CA GLY A 74 -15.01 -9.95 1.31
C GLY A 74 -16.04 -9.01 0.68
N HIS A 75 -15.94 -7.70 0.92
CA HIS A 75 -16.84 -6.67 0.40
C HIS A 75 -16.06 -5.64 -0.46
N PRO A 76 -15.54 -6.05 -1.64
CA PRO A 76 -14.73 -5.16 -2.47
C PRO A 76 -15.57 -4.06 -3.12
N TYR A 77 -14.93 -2.90 -3.29
CA TYR A 77 -15.53 -1.75 -3.99
C TYR A 77 -15.86 -2.08 -5.44
N GLU A 78 -17.09 -1.74 -5.86
CA GLU A 78 -17.64 -2.03 -7.19
C GLU A 78 -18.25 -0.80 -7.89
N GLY A 79 -18.00 0.40 -7.40
CA GLY A 79 -18.49 1.63 -8.02
C GLY A 79 -19.87 2.11 -7.55
N ARG A 80 -20.60 1.36 -6.70
CA ARG A 80 -21.93 1.75 -6.18
C ARG A 80 -21.91 3.10 -5.48
N VAL A 81 -20.87 3.39 -4.73
CA VAL A 81 -20.64 4.67 -4.11
C VAL A 81 -19.66 5.47 -4.96
N LYS A 82 -20.05 6.68 -5.38
CA LYS A 82 -19.15 7.51 -6.18
C LYS A 82 -17.84 7.78 -5.47
N ALA A 83 -16.74 7.59 -6.20
CA ALA A 83 -15.38 7.86 -5.76
C ALA A 83 -14.85 9.16 -6.37
N TRP A 84 -13.69 9.65 -5.88
CA TRP A 84 -13.08 10.88 -6.38
C TRP A 84 -12.74 10.80 -7.89
N HIS A 85 -12.42 9.64 -8.42
CA HIS A 85 -12.17 9.43 -9.85
C HIS A 85 -13.46 9.58 -10.70
N HIS A 86 -14.63 9.21 -10.19
CA HIS A 86 -15.90 9.55 -10.86
C HIS A 86 -16.14 11.06 -10.86
N MET A 87 -15.84 11.74 -9.73
CA MET A 87 -16.01 13.18 -9.64
C MET A 87 -15.09 13.93 -10.59
N LEU A 88 -13.85 13.47 -10.80
CA LEU A 88 -12.96 14.01 -11.81
C LEU A 88 -13.55 13.87 -13.20
N LYS A 89 -14.01 12.68 -13.56
CA LYS A 89 -14.64 12.39 -14.87
C LYS A 89 -15.87 13.27 -15.11
N GLU A 90 -16.74 13.43 -14.12
CA GLU A 90 -17.92 14.29 -14.19
C GLU A 90 -17.57 15.78 -14.37
N ASN A 91 -16.39 16.20 -13.96
CA ASN A 91 -15.87 17.56 -14.11
C ASN A 91 -14.92 17.72 -15.31
N GLY A 92 -14.91 16.78 -16.25
CA GLY A 92 -14.12 16.85 -17.48
C GLY A 92 -12.62 16.61 -17.30
N SER A 93 -12.24 15.98 -16.19
CA SER A 93 -10.85 15.54 -15.92
C SER A 93 -10.79 14.02 -15.91
N SER A 94 -9.61 13.46 -16.17
CA SER A 94 -9.41 12.01 -16.18
C SER A 94 -8.48 11.55 -15.05
N ALA A 95 -8.69 10.30 -14.62
CA ALA A 95 -7.80 9.60 -13.73
C ALA A 95 -7.37 8.26 -14.33
N THR A 96 -6.06 7.98 -14.30
CA THR A 96 -5.48 6.69 -14.69
C THR A 96 -4.96 5.99 -13.45
N SER A 97 -5.28 4.69 -13.31
CA SER A 97 -4.69 3.86 -12.25
C SER A 97 -3.59 2.96 -12.82
N ILE A 98 -2.52 2.78 -12.05
CA ILE A 98 -1.40 1.90 -12.39
C ILE A 98 -1.10 1.04 -11.18
N GLY A 99 -1.40 -0.25 -11.25
CA GLY A 99 -1.14 -1.21 -10.19
C GLY A 99 -2.34 -1.55 -9.31
N LYS A 100 -2.09 -1.81 -8.01
CA LYS A 100 -3.06 -2.40 -7.10
C LYS A 100 -4.24 -1.49 -6.80
N LEU A 101 -5.44 -1.93 -7.16
CA LEU A 101 -6.70 -1.32 -6.75
C LEU A 101 -7.38 -2.07 -5.59
N HIS A 102 -7.38 -3.39 -5.66
CA HIS A 102 -8.07 -4.28 -4.73
C HIS A 102 -9.58 -4.04 -4.70
N PHE A 103 -10.12 -3.58 -5.82
CA PHE A 103 -11.55 -3.45 -6.11
C PHE A 103 -12.12 -4.79 -6.60
N ARG A 104 -13.41 -4.85 -6.90
CA ARG A 104 -14.06 -6.11 -7.26
C ARG A 104 -13.51 -6.68 -8.58
N ASN A 105 -13.58 -5.92 -9.66
CA ASN A 105 -13.05 -6.31 -10.96
C ASN A 105 -12.88 -5.10 -11.91
N GLU A 106 -12.25 -5.29 -13.06
CA GLU A 106 -11.97 -4.25 -14.03
C GLU A 106 -13.18 -3.81 -14.85
N THR A 107 -14.26 -4.61 -14.86
CA THR A 107 -15.48 -4.31 -15.64
C THR A 107 -16.47 -3.43 -14.88
N ASP A 108 -16.26 -3.23 -13.60
CA ASP A 108 -17.06 -2.30 -12.80
C ASP A 108 -16.73 -0.85 -13.17
N ASP A 109 -17.76 -0.01 -13.21
CA ASP A 109 -17.54 1.43 -13.38
C ASP A 109 -16.97 2.01 -12.10
N THR A 110 -15.66 2.08 -12.05
CA THR A 110 -14.92 2.69 -10.93
C THR A 110 -14.59 4.16 -11.18
N GLY A 111 -14.87 4.70 -12.36
CA GLY A 111 -14.60 6.08 -12.73
C GLY A 111 -13.17 6.34 -13.24
N PHE A 112 -12.25 5.38 -13.19
CA PHE A 112 -10.98 5.48 -13.89
C PHE A 112 -11.18 5.38 -15.39
N GLU A 113 -10.51 6.26 -16.14
CA GLU A 113 -10.51 6.22 -17.60
C GLU A 113 -9.69 5.05 -18.13
N GLU A 114 -8.57 4.77 -17.47
CA GLU A 114 -7.66 3.69 -17.79
C GLU A 114 -7.17 2.99 -16.53
N GLN A 115 -7.07 1.66 -16.60
CA GLN A 115 -6.49 0.84 -15.56
C GLN A 115 -5.33 0.03 -16.13
N ILE A 116 -4.09 0.37 -15.77
CA ILE A 116 -2.87 -0.27 -16.27
C ILE A 116 -2.43 -1.33 -15.26
N ILE A 117 -2.32 -2.58 -15.71
CA ILE A 117 -1.98 -3.74 -14.89
C ILE A 117 -2.71 -3.76 -13.53
N PRO A 118 -4.04 -3.62 -13.48
CA PRO A 118 -4.76 -3.54 -12.21
C PRO A 118 -4.70 -4.87 -11.45
N MET A 119 -4.55 -4.81 -10.12
CA MET A 119 -4.76 -5.94 -9.24
C MET A 119 -6.08 -5.77 -8.50
N HIS A 120 -7.05 -6.61 -8.83
CA HIS A 120 -8.36 -6.72 -8.17
C HIS A 120 -8.40 -7.88 -7.19
N VAL A 121 -9.50 -8.02 -6.43
CA VAL A 121 -9.71 -9.21 -5.63
C VAL A 121 -9.90 -10.44 -6.51
N VAL A 122 -9.50 -11.61 -6.00
CA VAL A 122 -9.57 -12.85 -6.76
C VAL A 122 -11.03 -13.21 -7.05
N GLU A 123 -11.36 -13.45 -8.33
CA GLU A 123 -12.68 -13.81 -8.83
C GLU A 123 -13.82 -12.85 -8.40
N GLY A 124 -13.50 -11.61 -8.05
CA GLY A 124 -14.47 -10.62 -7.58
C GLY A 124 -15.08 -10.91 -6.21
N LYS A 125 -14.58 -11.91 -5.48
CA LYS A 125 -15.16 -12.37 -4.21
C LYS A 125 -14.41 -11.92 -2.97
N GLY A 126 -13.19 -11.47 -3.15
CA GLY A 126 -12.33 -11.06 -2.04
C GLY A 126 -11.86 -12.23 -1.14
N ASP A 127 -11.18 -11.89 -0.06
CA ASP A 127 -10.67 -12.88 0.89
C ASP A 127 -11.64 -13.08 2.06
N ALA A 128 -12.46 -14.13 1.97
CA ALA A 128 -13.38 -14.52 3.02
C ALA A 128 -12.68 -14.96 4.33
N ARG A 129 -11.38 -15.22 4.34
CA ARG A 129 -10.62 -15.58 5.55
C ARG A 129 -10.45 -14.40 6.51
N SER A 130 -10.50 -13.19 5.99
CA SER A 130 -10.45 -11.95 6.78
C SER A 130 -11.82 -11.51 7.30
N CYS A 131 -12.89 -12.21 6.92
CA CYS A 131 -14.25 -11.91 7.35
C CYS A 131 -14.57 -12.55 8.70
N ILE A 132 -15.43 -11.90 9.48
CA ILE A 132 -16.01 -12.48 10.68
C ILE A 132 -16.95 -13.61 10.28
N LYS A 133 -16.61 -14.84 10.65
CA LYS A 133 -17.41 -16.03 10.33
C LYS A 133 -18.13 -16.56 11.54
N ARG A 134 -19.37 -17.04 11.35
CA ARG A 134 -20.12 -17.79 12.36
C ARG A 134 -20.62 -19.11 11.77
N PRO A 135 -20.32 -20.26 12.36
CA PRO A 135 -19.45 -20.44 13.54
C PRO A 135 -18.00 -20.04 13.26
N MET A 136 -17.25 -19.73 14.32
CA MET A 136 -15.86 -19.31 14.22
C MET A 136 -15.00 -20.43 13.62
N THR A 137 -14.07 -20.04 12.76
CA THR A 137 -13.10 -20.98 12.20
C THR A 137 -12.11 -21.43 13.28
N PRO A 138 -11.62 -22.68 13.24
CA PRO A 138 -10.53 -23.11 14.12
C PRO A 138 -9.28 -22.23 13.95
N PRO A 139 -8.41 -22.15 14.97
CA PRO A 139 -7.13 -21.50 14.87
C PRO A 139 -6.31 -22.02 13.69
N MET A 140 -5.51 -21.16 13.08
CA MET A 140 -4.60 -21.54 12.00
C MET A 140 -3.53 -22.50 12.54
N THR A 141 -3.33 -23.60 11.84
CA THR A 141 -2.27 -24.59 12.16
C THR A 141 -1.02 -24.42 11.31
N GLN A 142 -1.06 -23.57 10.27
CA GLN A 142 0.07 -23.25 9.39
C GLN A 142 -0.06 -21.81 8.91
N SER A 143 1.06 -21.10 8.82
CA SER A 143 1.13 -19.76 8.27
C SER A 143 2.38 -19.58 7.40
N LYS A 144 2.24 -19.78 6.08
CA LYS A 144 3.32 -19.47 5.13
C LYS A 144 3.78 -18.01 5.23
N THR A 145 2.87 -17.11 5.56
CA THR A 145 3.17 -15.69 5.73
C THR A 145 4.20 -15.44 6.84
N MET A 146 4.16 -16.26 7.90
CA MET A 146 5.05 -16.11 9.05
C MET A 146 6.26 -17.04 9.01
N THR A 147 6.27 -18.06 8.15
CA THR A 147 7.36 -19.05 8.07
C THR A 147 8.20 -18.92 6.81
N ASP A 148 7.66 -18.42 5.69
CA ASP A 148 8.40 -18.16 4.46
C ASP A 148 8.88 -16.71 4.43
N ILE A 149 9.88 -16.41 5.26
CA ILE A 149 10.42 -15.07 5.54
C ILE A 149 11.92 -14.99 5.19
N GLY A 150 12.47 -13.80 5.14
CA GLY A 150 13.91 -13.58 4.95
C GLY A 150 14.25 -12.99 3.57
N ALA A 151 15.52 -13.19 3.16
CA ALA A 151 15.96 -12.76 1.84
C ALA A 151 15.31 -13.61 0.74
N GLY A 152 14.86 -12.96 -0.34
CA GLY A 152 14.26 -13.65 -1.48
C GLY A 152 13.39 -12.74 -2.32
N GLN A 153 12.95 -13.25 -3.47
CA GLN A 153 12.05 -12.55 -4.36
C GLN A 153 10.62 -13.11 -4.26
N THR A 154 9.65 -12.24 -4.51
CA THR A 154 8.24 -12.58 -4.54
C THR A 154 7.59 -12.08 -5.83
N SER A 155 6.44 -12.63 -6.20
CA SER A 155 5.65 -12.14 -7.32
C SER A 155 5.16 -10.69 -7.09
N TYR A 156 4.96 -10.27 -5.83
CA TYR A 156 4.58 -8.90 -5.52
C TYR A 156 5.70 -7.90 -5.78
N GLN A 157 6.94 -8.26 -5.50
CA GLN A 157 8.09 -7.41 -5.84
C GLN A 157 8.28 -7.30 -7.35
N GLN A 158 8.08 -8.40 -8.09
CA GLN A 158 8.09 -8.35 -9.55
C GLN A 158 6.97 -7.42 -10.06
N TYR A 159 5.77 -7.55 -9.52
CA TYR A 159 4.64 -6.70 -9.87
C TYR A 159 4.89 -5.22 -9.52
N ASP A 160 5.47 -4.92 -8.37
CA ASP A 160 5.84 -3.55 -7.99
C ASP A 160 6.92 -2.95 -8.92
N ASN A 161 7.87 -3.77 -9.39
CA ASN A 161 8.81 -3.36 -10.42
C ASN A 161 8.11 -3.03 -11.74
N ASP A 162 7.12 -3.82 -12.13
CA ASP A 162 6.32 -3.60 -13.34
C ASP A 162 5.45 -2.34 -13.20
N ILE A 163 4.84 -2.10 -12.02
CA ILE A 163 4.12 -0.86 -11.70
C ILE A 163 5.02 0.35 -11.90
N ALA A 164 6.22 0.36 -11.28
CA ALA A 164 7.15 1.47 -11.43
C ALA A 164 7.56 1.68 -12.89
N THR A 165 7.79 0.62 -13.63
CA THR A 165 8.16 0.66 -15.06
C THR A 165 7.03 1.28 -15.88
N ARG A 166 5.78 0.79 -15.71
CA ARG A 166 4.61 1.32 -16.41
C ARG A 166 4.30 2.77 -16.05
N ALA A 167 4.48 3.14 -14.78
CA ALA A 167 4.32 4.53 -14.36
C ALA A 167 5.35 5.45 -15.03
N CYS A 168 6.62 5.04 -15.11
CA CYS A 168 7.65 5.80 -15.82
C CYS A 168 7.37 5.91 -17.33
N GLU A 169 6.95 4.83 -17.98
CA GLU A 169 6.57 4.82 -19.40
C GLU A 169 5.39 5.75 -19.64
N TRP A 170 4.36 5.67 -18.80
CA TRP A 170 3.18 6.50 -18.89
C TRP A 170 3.50 8.00 -18.73
N LEU A 171 4.32 8.38 -17.75
CA LEU A 171 4.75 9.76 -17.55
C LEU A 171 5.52 10.31 -18.76
N ARG A 172 6.41 9.50 -19.37
CA ARG A 172 7.15 9.89 -20.57
C ARG A 172 6.21 10.07 -21.77
N ALA A 173 5.23 9.20 -21.93
CA ALA A 173 4.23 9.33 -23.01
C ALA A 173 3.39 10.61 -22.83
N ARG A 174 2.98 10.92 -21.59
CA ARG A 174 2.21 12.15 -21.29
C ARG A 174 3.03 13.41 -21.57
N SER A 175 4.31 13.43 -21.24
CA SER A 175 5.17 14.60 -21.51
C SER A 175 5.47 14.83 -22.99
N ALA A 176 5.37 13.80 -23.81
CA ALA A 176 5.62 13.89 -25.23
C ALA A 176 4.43 14.47 -26.02
N ASP A 177 3.24 14.52 -25.46
CA ASP A 177 2.05 15.07 -26.09
C ASP A 177 1.76 16.50 -25.59
N PRO A 178 1.97 17.54 -26.38
CA PRO A 178 1.77 18.93 -25.97
C PRO A 178 0.31 19.31 -25.76
N ASN A 179 -0.64 18.48 -26.19
CA ASN A 179 -2.07 18.75 -26.10
C ASN A 179 -2.75 18.01 -24.94
N THR A 180 -1.99 17.44 -24.02
CA THR A 180 -2.58 16.73 -22.89
C THR A 180 -3.22 17.67 -21.88
N ASP A 181 -4.43 17.32 -21.47
CA ASP A 181 -5.07 17.91 -20.31
C ASP A 181 -4.36 17.49 -19.02
N PRO A 182 -4.52 18.25 -17.92
CA PRO A 182 -4.00 17.82 -16.62
C PRO A 182 -4.44 16.42 -16.28
N PHE A 183 -3.54 15.65 -15.69
CA PHE A 183 -3.81 14.27 -15.32
C PHE A 183 -3.91 14.09 -13.81
N CYS A 184 -4.61 13.04 -13.40
CA CYS A 184 -4.50 12.42 -12.11
C CYS A 184 -4.04 10.96 -12.29
N ALA A 185 -2.79 10.67 -11.94
CA ALA A 185 -2.22 9.32 -11.99
C ALA A 185 -2.20 8.72 -10.58
N PHE A 186 -2.88 7.58 -10.40
CA PHE A 186 -2.88 6.81 -9.17
C PHE A 186 -1.95 5.61 -9.33
N VAL A 187 -0.75 5.69 -8.73
CA VAL A 187 0.27 4.63 -8.77
C VAL A 187 0.26 3.87 -7.46
N SER A 188 -0.13 2.61 -7.48
CA SER A 188 -0.39 1.85 -6.26
C SER A 188 0.40 0.56 -6.19
N PHE A 189 1.35 0.52 -5.24
CA PHE A 189 2.25 -0.60 -4.95
C PHE A 189 1.65 -1.59 -3.96
N VAL A 190 2.23 -2.81 -3.93
CA VAL A 190 1.87 -3.86 -2.97
C VAL A 190 2.81 -3.90 -1.78
N CYS A 191 4.11 -3.68 -1.97
CA CYS A 191 5.07 -3.66 -0.87
C CYS A 191 4.76 -2.54 0.14
N PRO A 192 5.03 -2.79 1.42
CA PRO A 192 5.65 -3.95 2.07
C PRO A 192 4.68 -5.06 2.52
N HIS A 193 3.47 -5.16 1.96
CA HIS A 193 2.50 -6.22 2.27
C HIS A 193 3.14 -7.63 2.18
N PRO A 194 2.79 -8.58 3.08
CA PRO A 194 3.29 -9.95 3.02
C PRO A 194 3.12 -10.63 1.66
N PRO A 195 3.99 -11.59 1.27
CA PRO A 195 4.90 -12.34 2.14
C PRO A 195 6.12 -11.53 2.57
N TYR A 196 6.57 -11.73 3.82
CA TYR A 196 7.69 -10.98 4.41
C TYR A 196 9.04 -11.48 3.88
N LYS A 197 9.30 -11.13 2.63
CA LYS A 197 10.59 -11.33 1.95
C LYS A 197 11.07 -10.03 1.36
N ALA A 198 12.37 -9.83 1.33
CA ALA A 198 12.99 -8.71 0.62
C ALA A 198 14.07 -9.22 -0.32
N PRO A 199 14.27 -8.59 -1.50
CA PRO A 199 15.42 -8.90 -2.33
C PRO A 199 16.70 -8.80 -1.50
N ALA A 200 17.65 -9.70 -1.74
CA ALA A 200 18.84 -9.84 -0.89
C ALA A 200 19.56 -8.52 -0.65
N GLU A 201 19.73 -7.70 -1.68
CA GLU A 201 20.35 -6.37 -1.58
C GLU A 201 19.69 -5.45 -0.56
N PHE A 202 18.35 -5.52 -0.38
CA PHE A 202 17.62 -4.72 0.60
C PHE A 202 17.54 -5.39 1.97
N TYR A 203 17.44 -6.71 2.01
CA TYR A 203 17.49 -7.47 3.26
C TYR A 203 18.84 -7.28 3.97
N ASP A 204 19.94 -7.31 3.22
CA ASP A 204 21.30 -7.21 3.73
C ASP A 204 21.63 -5.83 4.31
N LEU A 205 20.90 -4.76 3.92
CA LEU A 205 21.02 -3.44 4.56
C LEU A 205 20.83 -3.51 6.08
N TYR A 206 20.03 -4.45 6.54
CA TYR A 206 19.64 -4.61 7.94
C TYR A 206 20.26 -5.84 8.63
N SER A 207 21.12 -6.58 7.94
CA SER A 207 21.69 -7.85 8.45
C SER A 207 22.51 -7.68 9.72
N LYS A 208 23.13 -6.52 9.92
CA LYS A 208 23.95 -6.20 11.09
C LYS A 208 23.23 -5.34 12.13
N MET A 209 21.96 -5.00 11.90
CA MET A 209 21.17 -4.17 12.80
C MET A 209 20.53 -5.06 13.87
N GLU A 210 20.57 -4.58 15.10
CA GLU A 210 19.73 -5.13 16.17
C GLU A 210 18.29 -4.69 15.94
N MET A 211 17.36 -5.64 15.89
CA MET A 211 15.96 -5.34 15.68
C MET A 211 15.30 -4.90 16.98
N PRO A 212 14.52 -3.80 16.96
CA PRO A 212 13.82 -3.35 18.15
C PRO A 212 12.75 -4.38 18.55
N GLU A 213 12.47 -4.45 19.86
CA GLU A 213 11.33 -5.23 20.35
C GLU A 213 9.99 -4.65 19.87
N PRO A 214 9.00 -5.49 19.55
CA PRO A 214 7.66 -5.04 19.20
C PRO A 214 7.04 -4.24 20.36
N LYS A 215 6.53 -3.05 20.08
CA LYS A 215 6.08 -2.07 21.11
C LYS A 215 4.87 -2.51 21.94
N LEU A 216 4.09 -3.47 21.49
CA LEU A 216 2.82 -3.88 22.13
C LEU A 216 2.84 -5.36 22.53
N ARG A 217 3.99 -5.86 22.99
CA ARG A 217 4.12 -7.21 23.52
C ARG A 217 4.09 -7.23 25.06
N ASP A 218 3.27 -6.34 25.63
CA ASP A 218 3.07 -6.30 27.06
C ASP A 218 2.06 -7.39 27.48
N PRO A 219 2.49 -8.42 28.23
CA PRO A 219 1.61 -9.51 28.65
C PRO A 219 0.52 -9.04 29.64
N ASP A 220 0.70 -7.89 30.28
CA ASP A 220 -0.22 -7.35 31.29
C ASP A 220 -1.32 -6.47 30.66
N VAL A 221 -1.29 -6.23 29.33
CA VAL A 221 -2.34 -5.49 28.62
C VAL A 221 -3.54 -6.37 28.34
N GLU A 222 -4.67 -6.04 28.94
CA GLU A 222 -5.96 -6.64 28.59
C GLU A 222 -6.47 -6.06 27.25
N TYR A 223 -6.32 -6.85 26.19
CA TYR A 223 -6.81 -6.45 24.86
C TYR A 223 -8.34 -6.56 24.74
N HIS A 224 -8.91 -5.70 23.92
CA HIS A 224 -10.31 -5.81 23.56
C HIS A 224 -10.66 -7.24 23.06
N PRO A 225 -11.83 -7.82 23.40
CA PRO A 225 -12.21 -9.19 23.03
C PRO A 225 -12.06 -9.54 21.55
N TRP A 226 -12.29 -8.59 20.64
CA TRP A 226 -12.07 -8.77 19.20
C TRP A 226 -10.59 -8.96 18.82
N ILE A 227 -9.70 -8.26 19.49
CA ILE A 227 -8.25 -8.41 19.28
C ILE A 227 -7.82 -9.78 19.78
N GLN A 228 -8.25 -10.17 20.98
CA GLN A 228 -7.96 -11.49 21.56
C GLN A 228 -8.47 -12.61 20.64
N LEU A 229 -9.67 -12.45 20.10
CA LEU A 229 -10.25 -13.40 19.15
C LEU A 229 -9.41 -13.48 17.86
N GLY A 230 -9.03 -12.35 17.28
CA GLY A 230 -8.18 -12.31 16.09
C GLY A 230 -6.82 -12.96 16.35
N GLN A 231 -6.21 -12.71 17.50
CA GLN A 231 -4.96 -13.34 17.91
C GLN A 231 -5.12 -14.86 18.03
N SER A 232 -6.16 -15.33 18.73
CA SER A 232 -6.40 -16.77 18.92
C SER A 232 -6.70 -17.52 17.62
N GLN A 233 -7.34 -16.87 16.63
CA GLN A 233 -7.59 -17.48 15.31
C GLN A 233 -6.36 -17.50 14.42
N ARG A 234 -5.57 -16.42 14.41
CA ARG A 234 -4.36 -16.32 13.59
C ARG A 234 -3.18 -17.08 14.19
N ASN A 235 -3.17 -17.20 15.51
CA ASN A 235 -2.20 -17.97 16.28
C ASN A 235 -0.73 -17.69 15.88
N PHE A 236 -0.41 -16.39 15.68
CA PHE A 236 0.91 -15.99 15.19
C PHE A 236 2.05 -16.35 16.16
N ASP A 237 1.75 -16.41 17.45
CA ASP A 237 2.74 -16.76 18.48
C ASP A 237 3.28 -18.19 18.34
N ASP A 238 2.52 -19.10 17.70
CA ASP A 238 3.01 -20.45 17.37
C ASP A 238 4.00 -20.44 16.18
N PHE A 239 4.03 -19.39 15.37
CA PHE A 239 4.84 -19.30 14.15
C PHE A 239 6.00 -18.33 14.25
N VAL A 240 5.89 -17.31 15.13
CA VAL A 240 6.91 -16.28 15.31
C VAL A 240 7.65 -16.54 16.61
N THR A 241 8.90 -17.00 16.47
CA THR A 241 9.80 -17.29 17.57
C THR A 241 10.77 -16.11 17.80
N GLU A 242 11.52 -16.14 18.92
CA GLU A 242 12.59 -15.17 19.19
C GLU A 242 13.63 -15.13 18.05
N ASP A 243 13.94 -16.28 17.45
CA ASP A 243 14.89 -16.37 16.33
C ASP A 243 14.29 -15.85 15.02
N SER A 244 13.01 -16.11 14.74
CA SER A 244 12.35 -15.73 13.49
C SER A 244 11.89 -14.27 13.45
N LEU A 245 11.61 -13.66 14.60
CA LEU A 245 11.14 -12.28 14.70
C LEU A 245 12.12 -11.28 14.08
N PRO A 246 13.44 -11.30 14.38
CA PRO A 246 14.39 -10.40 13.73
C PRO A 246 14.47 -10.61 12.21
N VAL A 247 14.32 -11.85 11.73
CA VAL A 247 14.30 -12.16 10.29
C VAL A 247 13.07 -11.54 9.62
N LEU A 248 11.91 -11.67 10.25
CA LEU A 248 10.66 -11.07 9.78
C LEU A 248 10.76 -9.54 9.71
N MET A 249 11.28 -8.91 10.76
CA MET A 249 11.44 -7.45 10.80
C MET A 249 12.42 -6.94 9.74
N ARG A 250 13.56 -7.61 9.55
CA ARG A 250 14.51 -7.28 8.46
C ARG A 250 13.88 -7.41 7.10
N SER A 251 13.05 -8.42 6.90
CA SER A 251 12.31 -8.61 5.65
C SER A 251 11.33 -7.47 5.39
N TYR A 252 10.61 -7.03 6.42
CA TYR A 252 9.69 -5.90 6.32
C TYR A 252 10.42 -4.60 5.99
N TYR A 253 11.49 -4.27 6.72
CA TYR A 253 12.29 -3.07 6.46
C TYR A 253 12.98 -3.12 5.09
N GLY A 254 13.48 -4.27 4.69
CA GLY A 254 14.01 -4.47 3.34
C GLY A 254 12.96 -4.26 2.25
N SER A 255 11.73 -4.72 2.47
CA SER A 255 10.62 -4.47 1.55
C SER A 255 10.22 -2.99 1.48
N ILE A 256 10.33 -2.24 2.59
CA ILE A 256 10.13 -0.78 2.60
C ILE A 256 11.21 -0.09 1.77
N SER A 257 12.49 -0.44 1.94
CA SER A 257 13.55 0.17 1.14
C SER A 257 13.46 -0.20 -0.34
N TYR A 258 12.96 -1.40 -0.66
CA TYR A 258 12.64 -1.78 -2.03
C TYR A 258 11.50 -0.93 -2.62
N LEU A 259 10.43 -0.72 -1.86
CA LEU A 259 9.33 0.17 -2.22
C LEU A 259 9.83 1.59 -2.45
N ASP A 260 10.62 2.13 -1.52
CA ASP A 260 11.19 3.48 -1.61
C ASP A 260 12.00 3.68 -2.90
N ARG A 261 12.81 2.69 -3.30
CA ARG A 261 13.50 2.71 -4.60
C ARG A 261 12.54 2.82 -5.77
N ASN A 262 11.42 2.09 -5.75
CA ASN A 262 10.44 2.13 -6.83
C ASN A 262 9.70 3.48 -6.87
N ILE A 263 9.37 4.06 -5.71
CA ILE A 263 8.86 5.43 -5.60
C ILE A 263 9.85 6.42 -6.21
N GLY A 264 11.13 6.32 -5.85
CA GLY A 264 12.19 7.16 -6.39
C GLY A 264 12.30 7.09 -7.92
N ARG A 265 12.12 5.92 -8.52
CA ARG A 265 12.09 5.75 -9.99
C ARG A 265 10.95 6.56 -10.63
N VAL A 266 9.76 6.52 -10.04
CA VAL A 266 8.58 7.24 -10.56
C VAL A 266 8.76 8.75 -10.39
N VAL A 267 9.21 9.20 -9.22
CA VAL A 267 9.48 10.62 -8.95
C VAL A 267 10.56 11.16 -9.88
N LYS A 268 11.64 10.41 -10.06
CA LYS A 268 12.72 10.78 -11.01
C LYS A 268 12.22 10.87 -12.45
N ALA A 269 11.37 9.95 -12.89
CA ALA A 269 10.77 10.02 -14.23
C ALA A 269 9.90 11.27 -14.40
N LEU A 270 9.14 11.65 -13.35
CA LEU A 270 8.37 12.91 -13.36
C LEU A 270 9.27 14.14 -13.49
N GLU A 271 10.42 14.15 -12.80
CA GLU A 271 11.42 15.23 -12.88
C GLU A 271 12.07 15.29 -14.28
N GLU A 272 12.52 14.13 -14.79
CA GLU A 272 13.17 14.02 -16.11
C GLU A 272 12.25 14.44 -17.28
N THR A 273 10.93 14.30 -17.10
CA THR A 273 9.95 14.72 -18.11
C THR A 273 9.57 16.20 -18.04
N GLY A 274 10.07 16.94 -17.06
CA GLY A 274 9.73 18.35 -16.85
C GLY A 274 8.32 18.59 -16.31
N LEU A 275 7.57 17.54 -15.98
CA LEU A 275 6.21 17.64 -15.45
C LEU A 275 6.17 17.98 -13.95
N ARG A 276 7.32 17.90 -13.26
CA ARG A 276 7.42 18.07 -11.80
C ARG A 276 6.88 19.42 -11.31
N GLU A 277 7.17 20.50 -12.01
CA GLU A 277 6.81 21.87 -11.61
C GLU A 277 5.30 22.09 -11.51
N ASN A 278 4.52 21.41 -12.36
CA ASN A 278 3.08 21.50 -12.39
C ASN A 278 2.37 20.25 -11.81
N THR A 279 3.05 19.49 -10.94
CA THR A 279 2.51 18.26 -10.38
C THR A 279 2.55 18.27 -8.86
N ILE A 280 1.39 18.07 -8.24
CA ILE A 280 1.28 17.75 -6.81
C ILE A 280 1.54 16.24 -6.66
N ILE A 281 2.53 15.89 -5.84
CA ILE A 281 2.80 14.50 -5.47
C ILE A 281 2.18 14.23 -4.11
N ILE A 282 1.36 13.19 -4.01
CA ILE A 282 0.79 12.69 -2.77
C ILE A 282 1.36 11.28 -2.55
N TYR A 283 1.95 11.04 -1.38
CA TYR A 283 2.33 9.70 -0.94
C TYR A 283 1.59 9.31 0.33
N THR A 284 1.00 8.12 0.35
CA THR A 284 0.37 7.54 1.54
C THR A 284 0.43 6.02 1.52
N SER A 285 0.07 5.38 2.64
CA SER A 285 -0.26 3.96 2.72
C SER A 285 -1.76 3.80 2.94
N ASP A 286 -2.34 2.66 2.52
CA ASP A 286 -3.74 2.36 2.81
C ASP A 286 -3.97 2.06 4.30
N HIS A 287 -3.01 1.38 4.93
CA HIS A 287 -2.93 1.15 6.39
C HIS A 287 -1.47 0.88 6.81
N GLY A 288 -1.22 0.67 8.10
CA GLY A 288 0.13 0.41 8.64
C GLY A 288 0.26 -0.90 9.38
#